data_530b9b0779888e39e9a02d5cf0e553cc
#
_entry.id   530b9b0779888e39e9a02d5cf0e553cc
#
_cell.length_a   1.000
_cell.length_b   1.000
_cell.length_c   1.000
_cell.angle_alpha   90.00
_cell.angle_beta   90.00
_cell.angle_gamma   90.00
#
_symmetry.space_group_name_H-M   'P 1'
#
loop_
_entity.id
_entity.type
_entity.pdbx_description
1 polymer ?
#
loop_
_entity_poly.entity_id
_entity_poly.type
_entity_poly.pdbx_seq_one_letter_code
_entity_poly.pdbx_strand_id
1 'polypeptide(L)'
;VRGANAADAVPEWRTRVAHIQRSGFPAVLLFKGAAVQSETLKEAKKLDMTTNEKSARALPVQDARIYPRGGLDVLSRAEVARLRDASAGGMHELLRRCALAVLTSGSASDDPRAARDLYPDFDIQVAQQDRGVRIDLVNAPAMAFVDGEIIRGVAELLFAVVRDLAYMAIEMGPAYAAELESSEGITNAVFGLLRNARILNPGDPNLVVCWGGHSISRDEYLYTKQVGYELGLRGLDICTGCGPGAMKGPMKGATIAHAKQRRTVTRYIGLTEPGIIAAESPNPIVNHLVIMPDIEKRLEAFVRIGHGIIVFAGGVGTAEEILYLLGILLREENKDLPFPLILTGPTVAAPYFEQIDRFIRLTLGDAAAERYEIIIGDPVAVAKKMATGIKRVREHRLAQKDSFFFNWSIEIPWEYQQPFVPTHEAMAALDLHHGRAPHALAADLRRAFSGIVAGNVKEDGMRRIEQFGPFQIHGDPDMMQALDALLRAFVEQRRMKISGEYQPCYQVLA
;
A
#
# COMPACT_ATOMS: atom_id res chain seq x y z
N VAL A 1 -56.63 -33.16 -9.29
CA VAL A 1 -57.61 -32.87 -8.23
C VAL A 1 -56.87 -32.49 -6.95
N ARG A 2 -57.03 -31.21 -6.51
CA ARG A 2 -56.70 -30.62 -5.18
C ARG A 2 -55.23 -30.75 -4.74
N GLY A 3 -54.37 -29.75 -4.64
CA GLY A 3 -54.58 -28.45 -3.91
C GLY A 3 -54.20 -28.66 -2.43
N ALA A 4 -52.91 -28.39 -2.05
CA ALA A 4 -52.56 -28.19 -0.66
C ALA A 4 -51.45 -27.10 -0.59
N ASN A 5 -51.79 -26.02 0.16
CA ASN A 5 -51.00 -24.84 0.45
C ASN A 5 -49.67 -25.16 1.16
N ALA A 6 -48.59 -24.58 0.65
CA ALA A 6 -47.35 -24.40 1.40
C ALA A 6 -47.36 -23.00 2.04
N ALA A 7 -47.80 -22.93 3.28
CA ALA A 7 -47.56 -21.75 4.15
C ALA A 7 -47.31 -22.30 5.57
N ASP A 8 -46.33 -21.67 6.25
CA ASP A 8 -45.98 -21.82 7.66
C ASP A 8 -45.09 -22.96 8.10
N ALA A 9 -43.81 -22.91 7.65
CA ALA A 9 -42.71 -23.51 8.42
C ALA A 9 -41.92 -22.35 9.07
N VAL A 10 -42.14 -22.10 10.36
CA VAL A 10 -41.37 -21.16 11.19
C VAL A 10 -39.97 -21.73 11.38
N PRO A 11 -38.88 -20.95 11.07
CA PRO A 11 -37.53 -21.47 11.22
C PRO A 11 -37.18 -21.83 12.65
N GLU A 12 -36.52 -22.96 12.88
CA GLU A 12 -36.16 -23.58 14.19
C GLU A 12 -35.42 -22.65 15.19
N TRP A 13 -34.80 -21.59 14.72
CA TRP A 13 -34.12 -20.62 15.59
C TRP A 13 -35.11 -19.75 16.40
N ARG A 14 -36.34 -19.54 15.95
CA ARG A 14 -37.37 -18.79 16.71
C ARG A 14 -37.89 -19.59 17.90
N THR A 15 -37.84 -20.89 17.86
CA THR A 15 -38.26 -21.76 18.99
C THR A 15 -37.20 -21.80 20.10
N ARG A 16 -35.91 -21.57 19.80
CA ARG A 16 -34.86 -21.48 20.83
C ARG A 16 -34.86 -20.18 21.61
N VAL A 17 -35.26 -19.07 21.00
CA VAL A 17 -35.34 -17.75 21.68
C VAL A 17 -36.50 -17.74 22.67
N ALA A 18 -37.60 -18.43 22.38
CA ALA A 18 -38.78 -18.50 23.30
C ALA A 18 -38.52 -19.39 24.54
N HIS A 19 -37.53 -20.28 24.51
CA HIS A 19 -37.17 -21.12 25.65
C HIS A 19 -36.26 -20.43 26.65
N ILE A 20 -35.50 -19.40 26.24
CA ILE A 20 -34.59 -18.61 27.11
C ILE A 20 -35.41 -17.55 27.91
N GLN A 21 -36.55 -17.14 27.42
CA GLN A 21 -37.44 -16.18 28.14
C GLN A 21 -38.28 -16.83 29.23
N ARG A 22 -38.31 -18.15 29.36
CA ARG A 22 -39.09 -18.86 30.41
C ARG A 22 -38.25 -19.37 31.59
N SER A 23 -36.93 -19.27 31.55
CA SER A 23 -36.09 -19.47 32.74
C SER A 23 -35.83 -18.13 33.41
N GLY A 24 -36.58 -17.89 34.50
CA GLY A 24 -36.62 -16.61 35.24
C GLY A 24 -35.27 -16.19 35.86
N PHE A 25 -34.40 -15.65 35.07
CA PHE A 25 -33.23 -14.88 35.55
C PHE A 25 -33.58 -13.40 35.48
N PRO A 26 -33.42 -12.63 36.57
CA PRO A 26 -33.86 -11.24 36.61
C PRO A 26 -32.99 -10.37 35.71
N ALA A 27 -33.60 -9.66 34.77
CA ALA A 27 -33.00 -8.71 33.82
C ALA A 27 -32.28 -7.50 34.47
N VAL A 28 -32.24 -7.44 35.82
CA VAL A 28 -31.66 -6.31 36.58
C VAL A 28 -30.14 -6.39 36.74
N LEU A 29 -29.50 -7.53 36.48
CA LEU A 29 -28.05 -7.69 36.69
C LEU A 29 -27.18 -7.31 35.47
N LEU A 30 -27.77 -7.19 34.28
CA LEU A 30 -27.03 -6.82 33.05
C LEU A 30 -26.82 -5.30 32.86
N PHE A 31 -27.67 -4.47 33.52
CA PHE A 31 -27.55 -3.01 33.45
C PHE A 31 -26.64 -2.41 34.52
N LYS A 32 -26.41 -3.10 35.65
CA LYS A 32 -25.51 -2.61 36.72
C LYS A 32 -24.01 -2.82 36.35
N GLY A 33 -23.68 -3.80 35.51
CA GLY A 33 -22.32 -4.03 35.05
C GLY A 33 -21.79 -2.97 34.08
N ALA A 34 -22.63 -2.41 33.21
CA ALA A 34 -22.24 -1.38 32.26
C ALA A 34 -22.04 0.01 32.88
N ALA A 35 -22.79 0.32 33.96
CA ALA A 35 -22.66 1.59 34.70
C ALA A 35 -21.38 1.60 35.57
N VAL A 36 -21.04 0.47 36.20
CA VAL A 36 -19.83 0.34 37.03
C VAL A 36 -18.54 0.36 36.16
N GLN A 37 -18.58 -0.20 34.96
CA GLN A 37 -17.44 -0.09 34.03
C GLN A 37 -17.25 1.32 33.47
N SER A 38 -18.30 2.13 33.36
CA SER A 38 -18.21 3.51 32.91
C SER A 38 -17.67 4.46 33.98
N GLU A 39 -17.94 4.21 35.26
CA GLU A 39 -17.38 4.99 36.36
C GLU A 39 -15.94 4.64 36.67
N THR A 40 -15.56 3.36 36.65
CA THR A 40 -14.15 2.92 36.76
C THR A 40 -13.28 3.40 35.61
N LEU A 41 -13.81 3.49 34.38
CA LEU A 41 -13.12 4.09 33.25
C LEU A 41 -13.00 5.62 33.35
N LYS A 42 -13.96 6.29 33.99
CA LYS A 42 -13.88 7.74 34.27
C LYS A 42 -12.94 8.05 35.44
N GLU A 43 -12.91 7.23 36.46
CA GLU A 43 -11.97 7.36 37.57
C GLU A 43 -10.53 6.98 37.14
N ALA A 44 -10.35 5.95 36.31
CA ALA A 44 -9.04 5.63 35.72
C ALA A 44 -8.52 6.77 34.84
N LYS A 45 -9.39 7.43 34.04
CA LYS A 45 -9.01 8.63 33.26
C LYS A 45 -8.74 9.85 34.12
N LYS A 46 -9.32 9.96 35.32
CA LYS A 46 -9.12 11.09 36.23
C LYS A 46 -7.86 10.90 37.10
N LEU A 47 -7.46 9.65 37.36
CA LEU A 47 -6.20 9.33 38.04
C LEU A 47 -4.98 9.51 37.10
N ASP A 48 -5.17 9.39 35.80
CA ASP A 48 -4.11 9.53 34.79
C ASP A 48 -3.77 11.01 34.47
N MET A 49 -4.58 11.97 34.99
CA MET A 49 -4.37 13.40 34.78
C MET A 49 -3.62 14.12 35.92
N THR A 50 -3.26 13.43 37.00
CA THR A 50 -2.64 14.06 38.20
C THR A 50 -1.25 13.57 38.54
N THR A 51 -0.67 12.65 37.78
CA THR A 51 0.74 12.26 37.93
C THR A 51 1.50 12.54 36.64
N ASN A 52 1.91 13.78 36.49
CA ASN A 52 2.83 14.23 35.46
C ASN A 52 4.28 13.85 35.87
N GLU A 53 4.56 12.57 35.79
CA GLU A 53 5.93 12.06 35.62
C GLU A 53 5.88 10.99 34.52
N LYS A 54 6.31 11.40 33.31
CA LYS A 54 6.59 10.48 32.20
C LYS A 54 7.71 9.52 32.58
N SER A 55 7.42 8.54 33.42
CA SER A 55 8.14 7.28 33.35
C SER A 55 7.71 6.64 32.01
N ALA A 56 8.51 6.82 30.97
CA ALA A 56 8.35 6.11 29.72
C ALA A 56 8.40 4.61 30.08
N ARG A 57 7.25 3.95 30.12
CA ARG A 57 7.18 2.50 30.27
C ARG A 57 7.91 1.95 29.06
N ALA A 58 9.12 1.45 29.26
CA ALA A 58 9.88 0.75 28.22
C ALA A 58 8.96 -0.31 27.60
N LEU A 59 8.77 -0.25 26.31
CA LEU A 59 7.99 -1.27 25.62
C LEU A 59 8.70 -2.62 25.73
N PRO A 60 7.97 -3.73 25.82
CA PRO A 60 8.58 -5.03 25.95
C PRO A 60 9.39 -5.36 24.69
N VAL A 61 10.65 -5.73 24.89
CA VAL A 61 11.60 -6.12 23.85
C VAL A 61 12.19 -7.49 24.17
N GLN A 62 12.69 -8.19 23.15
CA GLN A 62 13.46 -9.42 23.34
C GLN A 62 14.54 -9.60 22.27
N ASP A 63 15.56 -10.35 22.61
CA ASP A 63 16.58 -10.80 21.67
C ASP A 63 16.15 -12.12 21.03
N ALA A 64 16.50 -12.31 19.76
CA ALA A 64 16.22 -13.55 19.06
C ALA A 64 17.29 -13.89 18.02
N ARG A 65 17.48 -15.18 17.79
CA ARG A 65 18.29 -15.73 16.70
C ARG A 65 17.37 -16.47 15.74
N ILE A 66 17.38 -16.04 14.50
CA ILE A 66 16.46 -16.57 13.48
C ILE A 66 17.29 -17.15 12.35
N TYR A 67 16.91 -18.34 11.93
CA TYR A 67 17.52 -19.02 10.79
C TYR A 67 16.56 -18.96 9.61
N PRO A 68 16.87 -18.17 8.57
CA PRO A 68 16.06 -18.10 7.38
C PRO A 68 15.93 -19.46 6.71
N ARG A 69 14.81 -19.66 6.03
CA ARG A 69 14.55 -20.86 5.22
C ARG A 69 14.39 -20.47 3.76
N GLY A 70 14.83 -21.33 2.86
CA GLY A 70 14.69 -21.13 1.42
C GLY A 70 15.84 -20.30 0.81
N GLY A 71 15.53 -19.31 -0.05
CA GLY A 71 16.55 -18.61 -0.85
C GLY A 71 17.60 -17.80 -0.09
N LEU A 72 17.34 -17.44 1.17
CA LEU A 72 18.32 -16.71 2.00
C LEU A 72 19.44 -17.58 2.57
N ASP A 73 19.33 -18.90 2.46
CA ASP A 73 20.43 -19.81 2.84
C ASP A 73 21.65 -19.67 1.92
N VAL A 74 21.48 -19.01 0.77
CA VAL A 74 22.49 -18.87 -0.29
C VAL A 74 22.95 -17.43 -0.54
N LEU A 75 22.91 -16.56 0.47
CA LEU A 75 23.52 -15.24 0.39
C LEU A 75 25.05 -15.36 0.27
N SER A 76 25.64 -14.60 -0.64
CA SER A 76 27.09 -14.50 -0.78
C SER A 76 27.71 -13.71 0.38
N ARG A 77 29.02 -13.88 0.58
CA ARG A 77 29.77 -13.08 1.57
C ARG A 77 29.71 -11.59 1.26
N ALA A 78 29.65 -11.22 -0.02
CA ALA A 78 29.55 -9.82 -0.47
C ALA A 78 28.20 -9.21 -0.07
N GLU A 79 27.08 -9.93 -0.29
CA GLU A 79 25.74 -9.50 0.12
C GLU A 79 25.66 -9.29 1.63
N VAL A 80 26.16 -10.26 2.41
CA VAL A 80 26.18 -10.16 3.87
C VAL A 80 27.04 -8.96 4.32
N ALA A 81 28.20 -8.74 3.71
CA ALA A 81 29.08 -7.62 4.03
C ALA A 81 28.37 -6.26 3.75
N ARG A 82 27.66 -6.15 2.63
CA ARG A 82 26.87 -4.94 2.29
C ARG A 82 25.75 -4.67 3.27
N LEU A 83 25.00 -5.69 3.68
CA LEU A 83 23.93 -5.56 4.67
C LEU A 83 24.43 -5.12 6.04
N ARG A 84 25.69 -5.43 6.37
CA ARG A 84 26.35 -5.05 7.63
C ARG A 84 27.06 -3.71 7.58
N ASP A 85 27.20 -3.14 6.42
CA ASP A 85 27.90 -1.88 6.23
C ASP A 85 27.10 -0.72 6.87
N ALA A 86 27.57 -0.23 8.00
CA ALA A 86 27.01 0.89 8.75
C ALA A 86 27.64 2.25 8.39
N SER A 87 28.51 2.31 7.38
CA SER A 87 29.08 3.56 6.89
C SER A 87 28.04 4.45 6.19
N ALA A 88 28.37 5.69 5.96
CA ALA A 88 27.54 6.59 5.18
C ALA A 88 27.33 6.03 3.75
N GLY A 89 26.07 5.70 3.41
CA GLY A 89 25.72 5.02 2.16
C GLY A 89 25.71 3.49 2.25
N GLY A 90 25.99 2.90 3.41
CA GLY A 90 25.83 1.47 3.67
C GLY A 90 24.35 1.06 3.86
N MET A 91 24.10 -0.24 3.82
CA MET A 91 22.73 -0.79 3.85
C MET A 91 22.20 -1.06 5.25
N HIS A 92 23.05 -1.01 6.29
CA HIS A 92 22.65 -1.43 7.65
C HIS A 92 21.49 -0.61 8.22
N GLU A 93 21.55 0.72 8.13
CA GLU A 93 20.48 1.57 8.67
C GLU A 93 19.17 1.38 7.88
N LEU A 94 19.26 1.16 6.56
CA LEU A 94 18.10 0.84 5.74
C LEU A 94 17.49 -0.50 6.13
N LEU A 95 18.32 -1.52 6.34
CA LEU A 95 17.90 -2.83 6.82
C LEU A 95 17.23 -2.73 8.21
N ARG A 96 17.82 -1.97 9.12
CA ARG A 96 17.29 -1.75 10.47
C ARG A 96 15.89 -1.11 10.42
N ARG A 97 15.69 -0.07 9.63
CA ARG A 97 14.40 0.61 9.49
C ARG A 97 13.33 -0.30 8.88
N CYS A 98 13.64 -0.98 7.78
CA CYS A 98 12.70 -1.89 7.12
C CYS A 98 12.37 -3.11 8.00
N ALA A 99 13.35 -3.64 8.73
CA ALA A 99 13.15 -4.74 9.66
C ALA A 99 12.24 -4.33 10.83
N LEU A 100 12.46 -3.14 11.43
CA LEU A 100 11.62 -2.63 12.50
C LEU A 100 10.16 -2.46 12.06
N ALA A 101 9.95 -1.93 10.86
CA ALA A 101 8.61 -1.79 10.28
C ALA A 101 7.88 -3.12 10.14
N VAL A 102 8.59 -4.18 9.76
CA VAL A 102 8.02 -5.53 9.66
C VAL A 102 7.75 -6.13 11.03
N LEU A 103 8.66 -5.97 11.99
CA LEU A 103 8.50 -6.47 13.36
C LEU A 103 7.36 -5.77 14.12
N THR A 104 6.99 -4.57 13.70
CA THR A 104 5.82 -3.82 14.20
C THR A 104 4.57 -4.00 13.32
N SER A 105 4.55 -5.00 12.45
CA SER A 105 3.43 -5.28 11.53
C SER A 105 2.09 -5.34 12.26
N GLY A 106 1.12 -4.56 11.78
CA GLY A 106 -0.20 -4.44 12.39
C GLY A 106 -0.30 -3.34 13.46
N SER A 107 0.75 -2.57 13.71
CA SER A 107 0.68 -1.36 14.55
C SER A 107 -0.25 -0.33 13.92
N ALA A 108 -0.76 0.58 14.75
CA ALA A 108 -1.68 1.64 14.31
C ALA A 108 -0.98 2.99 14.02
N SER A 109 0.34 3.06 14.20
CA SER A 109 1.11 4.28 13.95
C SER A 109 1.51 4.38 12.48
N ASP A 110 1.34 5.56 11.90
CA ASP A 110 1.79 5.89 10.53
C ASP A 110 2.95 6.91 10.55
N ASP A 111 3.49 7.19 11.73
CA ASP A 111 4.64 8.09 11.88
C ASP A 111 5.93 7.26 11.75
N PRO A 112 6.78 7.51 10.73
CA PRO A 112 8.03 6.77 10.54
C PRO A 112 9.04 6.98 11.68
N ARG A 113 8.91 8.10 12.41
CA ARG A 113 9.75 8.42 13.58
C ARG A 113 9.27 7.66 14.82
N ALA A 114 7.95 7.46 14.95
CA ALA A 114 7.34 6.86 16.15
C ALA A 114 7.87 5.46 16.45
N ALA A 115 8.00 4.59 15.46
CA ALA A 115 8.54 3.24 15.66
C ALA A 115 10.02 3.27 16.09
N ARG A 116 10.83 4.15 15.48
CA ARG A 116 12.24 4.34 15.83
C ARG A 116 12.41 4.89 17.24
N ASP A 117 11.60 5.88 17.61
CA ASP A 117 11.64 6.52 18.92
C ASP A 117 11.14 5.59 20.04
N LEU A 118 10.22 4.67 19.71
CA LEU A 118 9.75 3.63 20.62
C LEU A 118 10.75 2.48 20.83
N TYR A 119 11.62 2.20 19.85
CA TYR A 119 12.62 1.13 19.88
C TYR A 119 14.01 1.64 19.48
N PRO A 120 14.58 2.61 20.23
CA PRO A 120 15.84 3.27 19.86
C PRO A 120 17.03 2.30 19.85
N ASP A 121 17.01 1.29 20.73
CA ASP A 121 18.09 0.30 20.90
C ASP A 121 17.87 -0.97 20.07
N PHE A 122 16.87 -0.99 19.17
CA PHE A 122 16.66 -2.12 18.26
C PHE A 122 17.83 -2.22 17.28
N ASP A 123 18.35 -3.42 17.10
CA ASP A 123 19.35 -3.71 16.07
C ASP A 123 19.09 -5.06 15.39
N ILE A 124 19.60 -5.19 14.16
CA ILE A 124 19.54 -6.41 13.34
C ILE A 124 20.89 -6.67 12.70
N GLN A 125 21.38 -7.89 12.83
CA GLN A 125 22.63 -8.30 12.22
C GLN A 125 22.44 -9.57 11.40
N VAL A 126 23.00 -9.58 10.18
CA VAL A 126 23.04 -10.74 9.31
C VAL A 126 24.43 -11.37 9.37
N ALA A 127 24.51 -12.60 9.83
CA ALA A 127 25.78 -13.30 10.02
C ALA A 127 25.88 -14.51 9.09
N GLN A 128 26.99 -14.58 8.34
CA GLN A 128 27.34 -15.77 7.57
C GLN A 128 27.70 -16.93 8.51
N GLN A 129 27.19 -18.11 8.19
CA GLN A 129 27.54 -19.37 8.87
C GLN A 129 28.07 -20.39 7.86
N ASP A 130 28.57 -21.52 8.34
CA ASP A 130 29.06 -22.61 7.49
C ASP A 130 27.96 -23.19 6.56
N ARG A 131 26.71 -23.12 7.02
CA ARG A 131 25.51 -23.60 6.29
C ARG A 131 24.43 -22.54 6.29
N GLY A 132 24.61 -21.48 5.49
CA GLY A 132 23.60 -20.45 5.32
C GLY A 132 23.82 -19.18 6.13
N VAL A 133 22.73 -18.53 6.52
CA VAL A 133 22.73 -17.22 7.17
C VAL A 133 21.96 -17.28 8.47
N ARG A 134 22.43 -16.53 9.48
CA ARG A 134 21.72 -16.27 10.73
C ARG A 134 21.39 -14.79 10.84
N ILE A 135 20.20 -14.50 11.33
CA ILE A 135 19.76 -13.15 11.67
C ILE A 135 19.69 -13.05 13.19
N ASP A 136 20.47 -12.14 13.75
CA ASP A 136 20.43 -11.80 15.16
C ASP A 136 19.60 -10.52 15.34
N LEU A 137 18.56 -10.56 16.15
CA LEU A 137 17.73 -9.44 16.54
C LEU A 137 18.06 -9.06 17.98
N VAL A 138 18.35 -7.79 18.22
CA VAL A 138 18.64 -7.22 19.53
C VAL A 138 17.55 -6.22 19.88
N ASN A 139 16.98 -6.32 21.07
CA ASN A 139 15.89 -5.45 21.53
C ASN A 139 14.72 -5.37 20.55
N ALA A 140 14.36 -6.48 19.93
CA ALA A 140 13.26 -6.55 18.97
C ALA A 140 11.89 -6.37 19.67
N PRO A 141 10.88 -5.72 18.99
CA PRO A 141 9.55 -5.59 19.54
C PRO A 141 8.93 -6.94 19.93
N ALA A 142 8.59 -7.13 21.20
CA ALA A 142 8.05 -8.40 21.70
C ALA A 142 6.72 -8.80 21.03
N MET A 143 5.99 -7.84 20.44
CA MET A 143 4.78 -8.11 19.68
C MET A 143 5.00 -8.97 18.42
N ALA A 144 6.24 -9.09 17.96
CA ALA A 144 6.61 -9.95 16.82
C ALA A 144 6.72 -11.44 17.21
N PHE A 145 6.55 -11.78 18.49
CA PHE A 145 6.82 -13.12 19.05
C PHE A 145 5.62 -13.67 19.82
N VAL A 146 5.53 -14.99 19.87
CA VAL A 146 4.58 -15.74 20.70
C VAL A 146 5.38 -16.86 21.37
N ASP A 147 5.31 -16.97 22.71
CA ASP A 147 6.03 -17.97 23.50
C ASP A 147 7.55 -18.01 23.23
N GLY A 148 8.14 -16.84 22.93
CA GLY A 148 9.57 -16.69 22.61
C GLY A 148 9.94 -16.95 21.15
N GLU A 149 9.03 -17.46 20.34
CA GLU A 149 9.25 -17.74 18.92
C GLU A 149 8.67 -16.62 18.04
N ILE A 150 9.39 -16.23 16.99
CA ILE A 150 8.90 -15.21 16.05
C ILE A 150 7.65 -15.72 15.30
N ILE A 151 6.63 -14.87 15.21
CA ILE A 151 5.41 -15.17 14.43
C ILE A 151 5.82 -15.47 12.99
N ARG A 152 5.40 -16.62 12.46
CA ARG A 152 5.80 -17.11 11.14
C ARG A 152 5.63 -16.08 10.03
N GLY A 153 4.48 -15.40 9.96
CA GLY A 153 4.24 -14.38 8.93
C GLY A 153 5.19 -13.19 9.06
N VAL A 154 5.54 -12.79 10.29
CA VAL A 154 6.52 -11.72 10.54
C VAL A 154 7.92 -12.15 10.10
N ALA A 155 8.31 -13.40 10.38
CA ALA A 155 9.58 -13.94 9.91
C ALA A 155 9.66 -13.98 8.38
N GLU A 156 8.59 -14.40 7.69
CA GLU A 156 8.52 -14.43 6.22
C GLU A 156 8.67 -13.02 5.62
N LEU A 157 8.05 -12.00 6.23
CA LEU A 157 8.22 -10.61 5.81
C LEU A 157 9.64 -10.09 6.09
N LEU A 158 10.24 -10.44 7.23
CA LEU A 158 11.62 -10.08 7.55
C LEU A 158 12.61 -10.69 6.54
N PHE A 159 12.39 -11.95 6.17
CA PHE A 159 13.21 -12.60 5.14
C PHE A 159 13.08 -11.93 3.77
N ALA A 160 11.90 -11.43 3.43
CA ALA A 160 11.71 -10.65 2.21
C ALA A 160 12.52 -9.33 2.24
N VAL A 161 12.53 -8.62 3.37
CA VAL A 161 13.37 -7.41 3.56
C VAL A 161 14.84 -7.74 3.33
N VAL A 162 15.38 -8.75 4.01
CA VAL A 162 16.80 -9.14 3.88
C VAL A 162 17.13 -9.55 2.45
N ARG A 163 16.27 -10.34 1.80
CA ARG A 163 16.43 -10.80 0.41
C ARG A 163 16.54 -9.63 -0.56
N ASP A 164 15.58 -8.71 -0.49
CA ASP A 164 15.49 -7.64 -1.49
C ASP A 164 16.58 -6.59 -1.27
N LEU A 165 16.91 -6.26 -0.04
CA LEU A 165 18.01 -5.34 0.26
C LEU A 165 19.36 -5.93 -0.13
N ALA A 166 19.59 -7.24 0.07
CA ALA A 166 20.81 -7.92 -0.42
C ALA A 166 20.91 -7.85 -1.95
N TYR A 167 19.81 -8.13 -2.65
CA TYR A 167 19.75 -8.03 -4.11
C TYR A 167 20.05 -6.61 -4.59
N MET A 168 19.39 -5.61 -4.04
CA MET A 168 19.60 -4.21 -4.41
C MET A 168 21.03 -3.75 -4.15
N ALA A 169 21.65 -4.18 -3.06
CA ALA A 169 23.00 -3.78 -2.69
C ALA A 169 24.07 -4.24 -3.70
N ILE A 170 23.81 -5.32 -4.44
CA ILE A 170 24.70 -5.87 -5.45
C ILE A 170 24.22 -5.51 -6.86
N GLU A 171 23.02 -5.93 -7.23
CA GLU A 171 22.51 -5.85 -8.61
C GLU A 171 22.03 -4.44 -9.03
N MET A 172 21.88 -3.53 -8.08
CA MET A 172 21.50 -2.13 -8.32
C MET A 172 22.52 -1.16 -7.70
N GLY A 173 23.66 -1.69 -7.29
CA GLY A 173 24.76 -0.91 -6.74
C GLY A 173 25.58 -0.18 -7.81
N PRO A 174 26.64 0.55 -7.41
CA PRO A 174 27.44 1.38 -8.32
C PRO A 174 28.02 0.63 -9.54
N ALA A 175 28.24 -0.68 -9.43
CA ALA A 175 28.73 -1.50 -10.55
C ALA A 175 27.72 -1.62 -11.71
N TYR A 176 26.45 -1.44 -11.44
CA TYR A 176 25.34 -1.53 -12.41
C TYR A 176 24.71 -0.16 -12.73
N ALA A 177 25.31 0.94 -12.25
CA ALA A 177 24.76 2.30 -12.43
C ALA A 177 24.55 2.63 -13.92
N ALA A 178 25.45 2.21 -14.81
CA ALA A 178 25.34 2.45 -16.26
C ALA A 178 24.12 1.76 -16.88
N GLU A 179 23.72 0.58 -16.40
CA GLU A 179 22.51 -0.11 -16.90
C GLU A 179 21.23 0.63 -16.49
N LEU A 180 21.25 1.33 -15.34
CA LEU A 180 20.12 2.11 -14.83
C LEU A 180 19.98 3.49 -15.51
N GLU A 181 20.86 3.84 -16.45
CA GLU A 181 20.77 5.07 -17.25
C GLU A 181 19.84 4.95 -18.47
N SER A 182 19.23 3.78 -18.69
CA SER A 182 18.27 3.55 -19.76
C SER A 182 16.94 3.02 -19.26
N SER A 183 15.86 3.32 -19.99
CA SER A 183 14.51 2.77 -19.68
C SER A 183 14.49 1.24 -19.68
N GLU A 184 15.16 0.62 -20.66
CA GLU A 184 15.27 -0.83 -20.74
C GLU A 184 16.03 -1.42 -19.55
N GLY A 185 17.15 -0.81 -19.15
CA GLY A 185 17.94 -1.26 -18.01
C GLY A 185 17.17 -1.16 -16.69
N ILE A 186 16.41 -0.08 -16.48
CA ILE A 186 15.54 0.06 -15.30
C ILE A 186 14.43 -1.00 -15.32
N THR A 187 13.79 -1.23 -16.46
CA THR A 187 12.74 -2.26 -16.60
C THR A 187 13.32 -3.65 -16.31
N ASN A 188 14.53 -3.96 -16.80
CA ASN A 188 15.24 -5.21 -16.51
C ASN A 188 15.58 -5.34 -15.01
N ALA A 189 15.97 -4.26 -14.35
CA ALA A 189 16.23 -4.26 -12.91
C ALA A 189 14.95 -4.51 -12.09
N VAL A 190 13.84 -3.88 -12.47
CA VAL A 190 12.50 -4.14 -11.88
C VAL A 190 12.11 -5.60 -12.08
N PHE A 191 12.24 -6.11 -13.29
CA PHE A 191 11.98 -7.53 -13.58
C PHE A 191 12.88 -8.46 -12.76
N GLY A 192 14.17 -8.16 -12.67
CA GLY A 192 15.15 -8.93 -11.90
C GLY A 192 14.77 -9.05 -10.43
N LEU A 193 14.38 -7.93 -9.81
CA LEU A 193 13.94 -7.89 -8.41
C LEU A 193 12.65 -8.70 -8.19
N LEU A 194 11.65 -8.54 -9.05
CA LEU A 194 10.41 -9.30 -8.98
C LEU A 194 10.61 -10.81 -9.18
N ARG A 195 11.54 -11.18 -10.08
CA ARG A 195 11.97 -12.58 -10.29
C ARG A 195 12.69 -13.13 -9.06
N ASN A 196 13.61 -12.37 -8.48
CA ASN A 196 14.30 -12.74 -7.23
C ASN A 196 13.30 -12.95 -6.08
N ALA A 197 12.28 -12.12 -6.01
CA ALA A 197 11.18 -12.24 -5.05
C ALA A 197 10.24 -13.43 -5.33
N ARG A 198 10.39 -14.13 -6.46
CA ARG A 198 9.58 -15.29 -6.90
C ARG A 198 8.09 -14.98 -7.01
N ILE A 199 7.73 -13.75 -7.38
CA ILE A 199 6.32 -13.37 -7.56
C ILE A 199 5.85 -13.45 -9.01
N LEU A 200 6.74 -13.61 -9.98
CA LEU A 200 6.37 -13.78 -11.38
C LEU A 200 5.78 -15.18 -11.59
N ASN A 201 4.53 -15.22 -12.03
CA ASN A 201 3.80 -16.47 -12.26
C ASN A 201 3.48 -16.64 -13.75
N PRO A 202 4.04 -17.65 -14.43
CA PRO A 202 3.83 -17.87 -15.87
C PRO A 202 2.43 -18.36 -16.23
N GLY A 203 1.56 -18.64 -15.24
CA GLY A 203 0.17 -19.05 -15.47
C GLY A 203 -0.70 -17.94 -16.05
N ASP A 204 -1.97 -18.24 -16.25
CA ASP A 204 -2.97 -17.29 -16.78
C ASP A 204 -3.02 -15.97 -15.98
N PRO A 205 -3.33 -14.84 -16.65
CA PRO A 205 -3.45 -13.55 -15.98
C PRO A 205 -4.56 -13.58 -14.92
N ASN A 206 -4.21 -13.30 -13.68
CA ASN A 206 -5.16 -13.32 -12.57
C ASN A 206 -4.85 -12.32 -11.46
N LEU A 207 -3.87 -11.43 -11.64
CA LEU A 207 -3.45 -10.49 -10.60
C LEU A 207 -4.13 -9.13 -10.78
N VAL A 208 -4.86 -8.68 -9.75
CA VAL A 208 -5.47 -7.35 -9.68
C VAL A 208 -4.69 -6.50 -8.69
N VAL A 209 -4.25 -5.33 -9.14
CA VAL A 209 -3.67 -4.32 -8.28
C VAL A 209 -4.79 -3.49 -7.65
N CYS A 210 -4.72 -3.24 -6.36
CA CYS A 210 -5.66 -2.42 -5.63
C CYS A 210 -4.90 -1.26 -4.96
N TRP A 211 -5.14 -0.06 -5.42
CA TRP A 211 -4.65 1.20 -4.86
C TRP A 211 -5.69 1.88 -4.00
N GLY A 212 -5.27 2.75 -3.10
CA GLY A 212 -6.17 3.53 -2.26
C GLY A 212 -5.55 3.93 -0.93
N GLY A 213 -6.26 4.77 -0.18
CA GLY A 213 -5.75 5.38 1.04
C GLY A 213 -5.59 4.41 2.22
N HIS A 214 -4.59 4.68 3.04
CA HIS A 214 -4.44 4.04 4.35
C HIS A 214 -5.44 4.61 5.37
N SER A 215 -5.81 5.90 5.24
CA SER A 215 -6.77 6.60 6.09
C SER A 215 -8.13 6.65 5.37
N ILE A 216 -9.00 5.69 5.69
CA ILE A 216 -10.35 5.57 5.14
C ILE A 216 -11.36 5.28 6.24
N SER A 217 -12.63 5.61 5.97
CA SER A 217 -13.72 5.31 6.88
C SER A 217 -13.99 3.81 7.01
N ARG A 218 -14.76 3.43 8.05
CA ARG A 218 -15.16 2.03 8.23
C ARG A 218 -15.99 1.51 7.05
N ASP A 219 -16.88 2.31 6.51
CA ASP A 219 -17.75 1.93 5.39
C ASP A 219 -16.94 1.72 4.11
N GLU A 220 -15.98 2.59 3.85
CA GLU A 220 -15.02 2.40 2.75
C GLU A 220 -14.19 1.13 2.93
N TYR A 221 -13.70 0.87 4.14
CA TYR A 221 -12.97 -0.36 4.43
C TYR A 221 -13.82 -1.62 4.18
N LEU A 222 -15.07 -1.62 4.63
CA LEU A 222 -15.99 -2.74 4.41
C LEU A 222 -16.31 -2.93 2.93
N TYR A 223 -16.43 -1.84 2.18
CA TYR A 223 -16.61 -1.87 0.73
C TYR A 223 -15.39 -2.48 0.02
N THR A 224 -14.17 -2.01 0.34
CA THR A 224 -12.93 -2.57 -0.24
C THR A 224 -12.81 -4.06 0.04
N LYS A 225 -13.18 -4.49 1.25
CA LYS A 225 -13.22 -5.90 1.63
C LYS A 225 -14.23 -6.68 0.80
N GLN A 226 -15.41 -6.11 0.52
CA GLN A 226 -16.42 -6.77 -0.31
C GLN A 226 -15.96 -6.88 -1.77
N VAL A 227 -15.33 -5.85 -2.33
CA VAL A 227 -14.71 -5.92 -3.67
C VAL A 227 -13.67 -7.04 -3.72
N GLY A 228 -12.76 -7.09 -2.73
CA GLY A 228 -11.77 -8.17 -2.66
C GLY A 228 -12.37 -9.57 -2.54
N TYR A 229 -13.47 -9.71 -1.79
CA TYR A 229 -14.20 -10.97 -1.72
C TYR A 229 -14.77 -11.39 -3.09
N GLU A 230 -15.37 -10.47 -3.82
CA GLU A 230 -15.90 -10.72 -5.16
C GLU A 230 -14.81 -11.06 -6.18
N LEU A 231 -13.64 -10.41 -6.09
CA LEU A 231 -12.46 -10.75 -6.89
C LEU A 231 -11.96 -12.17 -6.57
N GLY A 232 -11.82 -12.50 -5.29
CA GLY A 232 -11.36 -13.81 -4.83
C GLY A 232 -12.31 -14.95 -5.20
N LEU A 233 -13.64 -14.73 -5.22
CA LEU A 233 -14.60 -15.71 -5.73
C LEU A 233 -14.38 -16.03 -7.22
N ARG A 234 -13.79 -15.09 -7.98
CA ARG A 234 -13.42 -15.28 -9.39
C ARG A 234 -12.00 -15.80 -9.58
N GLY A 235 -11.35 -16.20 -8.49
CA GLY A 235 -10.00 -16.76 -8.51
C GLY A 235 -8.89 -15.73 -8.77
N LEU A 236 -9.17 -14.43 -8.58
CA LEU A 236 -8.19 -13.37 -8.78
C LEU A 236 -7.35 -13.17 -7.52
N ASP A 237 -6.06 -13.05 -7.72
CA ASP A 237 -5.08 -12.72 -6.68
C ASP A 237 -5.00 -11.19 -6.51
N ILE A 238 -4.49 -10.73 -5.36
CA ILE A 238 -4.48 -9.31 -5.01
C ILE A 238 -3.06 -8.81 -4.80
N CYS A 239 -2.73 -7.68 -5.43
CA CYS A 239 -1.52 -6.92 -5.19
C CYS A 239 -1.87 -5.52 -4.65
N THR A 240 -1.13 -5.02 -3.65
CA THR A 240 -1.33 -3.67 -3.09
C THR A 240 -0.02 -3.07 -2.61
N GLY A 241 -0.05 -1.81 -2.16
CA GLY A 241 1.04 -1.15 -1.43
C GLY A 241 1.30 -1.68 -0.02
N CYS A 242 0.72 -2.81 0.36
CA CYS A 242 0.83 -3.56 1.62
C CYS A 242 0.37 -2.86 2.91
N GLY A 243 0.06 -1.58 2.92
CA GLY A 243 -0.38 -0.82 4.09
C GLY A 243 -1.76 -1.20 4.65
N PRO A 244 -2.25 -0.46 5.62
CA PRO A 244 -3.60 -0.61 6.18
C PRO A 244 -4.69 -0.05 5.23
N GLY A 245 -5.90 0.08 5.72
CA GLY A 245 -7.01 0.74 5.02
C GLY A 245 -7.44 0.04 3.73
N ALA A 246 -7.49 0.80 2.62
CA ALA A 246 -7.91 0.33 1.32
C ALA A 246 -6.99 -0.76 0.73
N MET A 247 -5.75 -0.86 1.19
CA MET A 247 -4.82 -1.89 0.77
C MET A 247 -5.06 -3.23 1.48
N LYS A 248 -5.40 -3.20 2.78
CA LYS A 248 -5.70 -4.40 3.59
C LYS A 248 -7.07 -5.01 3.27
N GLY A 249 -8.06 -4.17 3.00
CA GLY A 249 -9.45 -4.60 2.80
C GLY A 249 -9.60 -5.66 1.71
N PRO A 250 -9.13 -5.42 0.46
CA PRO A 250 -9.24 -6.38 -0.64
C PRO A 250 -8.55 -7.71 -0.34
N MET A 251 -7.36 -7.69 0.24
CA MET A 251 -6.65 -8.91 0.65
C MET A 251 -7.48 -9.72 1.65
N LYS A 252 -8.06 -9.05 2.67
CA LYS A 252 -8.89 -9.72 3.67
C LYS A 252 -10.17 -10.31 3.07
N GLY A 253 -10.79 -9.64 2.12
CA GLY A 253 -11.94 -10.16 1.40
C GLY A 253 -11.60 -11.37 0.55
N ALA A 254 -10.52 -11.27 -0.24
CA ALA A 254 -10.04 -12.34 -1.09
C ALA A 254 -9.62 -13.58 -0.29
N THR A 255 -9.00 -13.43 0.88
CA THR A 255 -8.65 -14.56 1.78
C THR A 255 -9.88 -15.42 2.10
N ILE A 256 -11.00 -14.79 2.45
CA ILE A 256 -12.26 -15.48 2.76
C ILE A 256 -12.82 -16.19 1.51
N ALA A 257 -12.78 -15.52 0.37
CA ALA A 257 -13.28 -16.06 -0.89
C ALA A 257 -12.43 -17.23 -1.40
N HIS A 258 -11.11 -17.11 -1.33
CA HIS A 258 -10.18 -18.18 -1.70
C HIS A 258 -10.37 -19.43 -0.81
N ALA A 259 -10.61 -19.22 0.50
CA ALA A 259 -10.94 -20.34 1.40
C ALA A 259 -12.25 -21.04 0.98
N LYS A 260 -13.30 -20.28 0.59
CA LYS A 260 -14.55 -20.85 0.04
C LYS A 260 -14.32 -21.61 -1.26
N GLN A 261 -13.44 -21.15 -2.11
CA GLN A 261 -13.06 -21.77 -3.37
C GLN A 261 -12.04 -22.91 -3.19
N ARG A 262 -11.64 -23.24 -1.94
CA ARG A 262 -10.64 -24.28 -1.63
C ARG A 262 -9.32 -24.05 -2.37
N ARG A 263 -8.94 -22.81 -2.63
CA ARG A 263 -7.64 -22.51 -3.24
C ARG A 263 -6.54 -22.64 -2.21
N THR A 264 -5.53 -23.45 -2.51
CA THR A 264 -4.36 -23.69 -1.65
C THR A 264 -3.18 -22.82 -2.02
N VAL A 265 -3.10 -22.35 -3.27
CA VAL A 265 -2.08 -21.43 -3.76
C VAL A 265 -2.75 -20.08 -4.05
N THR A 266 -2.49 -19.11 -3.19
CA THR A 266 -3.06 -17.76 -3.27
C THR A 266 -1.97 -16.73 -3.04
N ARG A 267 -2.03 -15.60 -3.75
CA ARG A 267 -1.04 -14.55 -3.66
C ARG A 267 -1.68 -13.26 -3.16
N TYR A 268 -1.12 -12.75 -2.07
CA TYR A 268 -1.40 -11.43 -1.49
C TYR A 268 -0.09 -10.66 -1.52
N ILE A 269 0.16 -10.01 -2.67
CA ILE A 269 1.45 -9.39 -2.96
C ILE A 269 1.45 -7.96 -2.40
N GLY A 270 2.46 -7.64 -1.62
CA GLY A 270 2.73 -6.29 -1.15
C GLY A 270 3.96 -5.73 -1.85
N LEU A 271 3.81 -4.62 -2.59
CA LEU A 271 4.92 -3.86 -3.14
C LEU A 271 5.09 -2.58 -2.32
N THR A 272 6.25 -2.41 -1.73
CA THR A 272 6.58 -1.22 -0.94
C THR A 272 7.95 -0.66 -1.32
N GLU A 273 8.36 0.43 -0.70
CA GLU A 273 9.70 1.00 -0.80
C GLU A 273 10.16 1.48 0.60
N PRO A 274 11.46 1.72 0.81
CA PRO A 274 11.98 1.98 2.14
C PRO A 274 11.37 3.17 2.90
N GLY A 275 11.01 4.23 2.18
CA GLY A 275 10.39 5.40 2.79
C GLY A 275 8.95 5.16 3.24
N ILE A 276 8.20 4.39 2.45
CA ILE A 276 6.80 4.08 2.74
C ILE A 276 6.68 2.98 3.79
N ILE A 277 7.49 1.92 3.74
CA ILE A 277 7.38 0.82 4.72
C ILE A 277 7.66 1.31 6.15
N ALA A 278 8.55 2.29 6.31
CA ALA A 278 8.84 2.89 7.60
C ALA A 278 7.64 3.65 8.19
N ALA A 279 6.80 4.24 7.34
CA ALA A 279 5.58 4.96 7.73
C ALA A 279 4.36 4.05 7.83
N GLU A 280 4.25 3.06 6.94
CA GLU A 280 3.10 2.17 6.83
C GLU A 280 3.54 0.71 6.91
N SER A 281 3.59 0.16 8.11
CA SER A 281 3.95 -1.26 8.33
C SER A 281 3.08 -2.20 7.49
N PRO A 282 3.65 -3.29 6.93
CA PRO A 282 2.90 -4.24 6.13
C PRO A 282 1.75 -4.86 6.92
N ASN A 283 0.59 -5.01 6.29
CA ASN A 283 -0.50 -5.73 6.92
C ASN A 283 -0.22 -7.25 6.96
N PRO A 284 -0.68 -7.98 8.01
CA PRO A 284 -0.29 -9.37 8.25
C PRO A 284 -0.88 -10.38 7.24
N ILE A 285 -1.66 -9.94 6.24
CA ILE A 285 -2.21 -10.82 5.20
C ILE A 285 -1.24 -10.97 4.03
N VAL A 286 -0.32 -10.02 3.87
CA VAL A 286 0.73 -10.09 2.83
C VAL A 286 1.53 -11.36 3.02
N ASN A 287 1.58 -12.21 1.99
CA ASN A 287 2.37 -13.44 1.97
C ASN A 287 3.50 -13.42 0.93
N HIS A 288 3.57 -12.36 0.13
CA HIS A 288 4.67 -12.05 -0.78
C HIS A 288 4.98 -10.56 -0.68
N LEU A 289 5.97 -10.21 0.11
CA LEU A 289 6.47 -8.83 0.22
C LEU A 289 7.62 -8.61 -0.74
N VAL A 290 7.64 -7.45 -1.41
CA VAL A 290 8.78 -6.99 -2.23
C VAL A 290 9.10 -5.55 -1.87
N ILE A 291 10.38 -5.30 -1.57
CA ILE A 291 10.91 -3.97 -1.31
C ILE A 291 11.51 -3.44 -2.62
N MET A 292 10.88 -2.44 -3.21
CA MET A 292 11.40 -1.75 -4.40
C MET A 292 12.37 -0.64 -3.97
N PRO A 293 13.32 -0.23 -4.82
CA PRO A 293 14.33 0.77 -4.45
C PRO A 293 13.77 2.15 -4.15
N ASP A 294 12.77 2.56 -4.91
CA ASP A 294 12.12 3.88 -4.87
C ASP A 294 10.68 3.80 -5.35
N ILE A 295 9.97 4.94 -5.29
CA ILE A 295 8.55 5.02 -5.65
C ILE A 295 8.33 4.78 -7.14
N GLU A 296 9.20 5.24 -8.03
CA GLU A 296 9.07 5.12 -9.48
C GLU A 296 9.14 3.65 -9.89
N LYS A 297 10.13 2.90 -9.39
CA LYS A 297 10.25 1.46 -9.66
C LYS A 297 9.14 0.65 -9.01
N ARG A 298 8.62 1.11 -7.87
CA ARG A 298 7.43 0.52 -7.24
C ARG A 298 6.19 0.70 -8.11
N LEU A 299 5.97 1.89 -8.64
CA LEU A 299 4.84 2.18 -9.52
C LEU A 299 4.97 1.39 -10.84
N GLU A 300 6.16 1.33 -11.43
CA GLU A 300 6.42 0.49 -12.59
C GLU A 300 6.13 -0.99 -12.31
N ALA A 301 6.57 -1.52 -11.18
CA ALA A 301 6.31 -2.91 -10.80
C ALA A 301 4.80 -3.22 -10.75
N PHE A 302 3.97 -2.33 -10.19
CA PHE A 302 2.51 -2.50 -10.21
C PHE A 302 1.94 -2.61 -11.62
N VAL A 303 2.38 -1.74 -12.52
CA VAL A 303 1.91 -1.69 -13.91
C VAL A 303 2.40 -2.90 -14.71
N ARG A 304 3.63 -3.37 -14.43
CA ARG A 304 4.24 -4.52 -15.12
C ARG A 304 3.62 -5.86 -14.74
N ILE A 305 3.27 -6.08 -13.46
CA ILE A 305 2.71 -7.37 -13.01
C ILE A 305 1.19 -7.39 -12.95
N GLY A 306 0.54 -6.22 -12.89
CA GLY A 306 -0.91 -6.11 -12.83
C GLY A 306 -1.59 -6.44 -14.16
N HIS A 307 -2.73 -7.11 -14.08
CA HIS A 307 -3.59 -7.38 -15.25
C HIS A 307 -4.80 -6.45 -15.30
N GLY A 308 -4.92 -5.60 -14.31
CA GLY A 308 -5.88 -4.52 -14.16
C GLY A 308 -5.73 -3.88 -12.79
N ILE A 309 -6.19 -2.63 -12.68
CA ILE A 309 -6.06 -1.84 -11.46
C ILE A 309 -7.42 -1.37 -10.98
N ILE A 310 -7.66 -1.50 -9.69
CA ILE A 310 -8.80 -0.92 -8.99
C ILE A 310 -8.28 0.17 -8.05
N VAL A 311 -8.87 1.35 -8.13
CA VAL A 311 -8.54 2.48 -7.28
C VAL A 311 -9.69 2.76 -6.33
N PHE A 312 -9.43 2.66 -5.05
CA PHE A 312 -10.34 3.09 -3.99
C PHE A 312 -10.04 4.53 -3.57
N ALA A 313 -10.97 5.16 -2.86
CA ALA A 313 -10.74 6.49 -2.35
C ALA A 313 -9.50 6.55 -1.47
N GLY A 314 -8.71 7.61 -1.63
CA GLY A 314 -7.46 7.81 -0.92
C GLY A 314 -7.05 9.28 -0.86
N GLY A 315 -5.82 9.53 -0.49
CA GLY A 315 -5.23 10.87 -0.39
C GLY A 315 -4.30 11.19 -1.56
N VAL A 316 -3.29 12.00 -1.25
CA VAL A 316 -2.30 12.53 -2.21
C VAL A 316 -1.55 11.39 -2.93
N GLY A 317 -1.11 10.34 -2.21
CA GLY A 317 -0.41 9.21 -2.84
C GLY A 317 -1.28 8.43 -3.82
N THR A 318 -2.60 8.31 -3.55
CA THR A 318 -3.52 7.66 -4.51
C THR A 318 -3.72 8.51 -5.77
N ALA A 319 -3.76 9.83 -5.65
CA ALA A 319 -3.78 10.73 -6.81
C ALA A 319 -2.47 10.64 -7.62
N GLU A 320 -1.32 10.53 -6.94
CA GLU A 320 -0.02 10.27 -7.57
C GLU A 320 -0.04 8.98 -8.41
N GLU A 321 -0.56 7.88 -7.85
CA GLU A 321 -0.70 6.58 -8.53
C GLU A 321 -1.59 6.68 -9.77
N ILE A 322 -2.73 7.38 -9.68
CA ILE A 322 -3.63 7.61 -10.82
C ILE A 322 -2.93 8.41 -11.94
N LEU A 323 -2.27 9.52 -11.60
CA LEU A 323 -1.58 10.37 -12.56
C LEU A 323 -0.41 9.66 -13.24
N TYR A 324 0.33 8.84 -12.48
CA TYR A 324 1.39 7.99 -13.04
C TYR A 324 0.83 7.07 -14.14
N LEU A 325 -0.22 6.34 -13.82
CA LEU A 325 -0.82 5.39 -14.76
C LEU A 325 -1.44 6.09 -15.97
N LEU A 326 -2.19 7.17 -15.75
CA LEU A 326 -2.81 7.92 -16.85
C LEU A 326 -1.73 8.50 -17.77
N GLY A 327 -0.65 9.04 -17.24
CA GLY A 327 0.45 9.53 -18.05
C GLY A 327 1.07 8.45 -18.95
N ILE A 328 1.17 7.22 -18.47
CA ILE A 328 1.63 6.09 -19.29
C ILE A 328 0.57 5.70 -20.34
N LEU A 329 -0.70 5.57 -19.94
CA LEU A 329 -1.77 5.12 -20.84
C LEU A 329 -2.18 6.17 -21.90
N LEU A 330 -1.83 7.45 -21.72
CA LEU A 330 -2.08 8.53 -22.67
C LEU A 330 -1.02 8.63 -23.78
N ARG A 331 0.04 7.85 -23.70
CA ARG A 331 1.03 7.80 -24.76
C ARG A 331 0.48 7.07 -25.99
N GLU A 332 0.92 7.52 -27.16
CA GLU A 332 0.52 6.94 -28.45
C GLU A 332 0.87 5.45 -28.54
N GLU A 333 2.05 5.07 -28.01
CA GLU A 333 2.56 3.70 -28.01
C GLU A 333 1.68 2.75 -27.18
N ASN A 334 0.97 3.28 -26.18
CA ASN A 334 0.15 2.50 -25.25
C ASN A 334 -1.36 2.60 -25.52
N LYS A 335 -1.79 3.35 -26.55
CA LYS A 335 -3.20 3.65 -26.79
C LYS A 335 -4.08 2.41 -26.98
N ASP A 336 -3.55 1.38 -27.63
CA ASP A 336 -4.26 0.15 -27.98
C ASP A 336 -4.10 -0.97 -26.94
N LEU A 337 -3.32 -0.74 -25.89
CA LEU A 337 -3.13 -1.72 -24.82
C LEU A 337 -4.39 -1.86 -23.97
N PRO A 338 -4.98 -3.05 -23.84
CA PRO A 338 -6.06 -3.26 -22.90
C PRO A 338 -5.52 -3.21 -21.47
N PHE A 339 -5.90 -2.18 -20.74
CA PHE A 339 -5.52 -1.99 -19.35
C PHE A 339 -6.77 -1.64 -18.51
N PRO A 340 -7.46 -2.62 -17.91
CA PRO A 340 -8.65 -2.35 -17.10
C PRO A 340 -8.30 -1.48 -15.90
N LEU A 341 -8.90 -0.29 -15.82
CA LEU A 341 -8.77 0.66 -14.72
C LEU A 341 -10.16 1.04 -14.20
N ILE A 342 -10.43 0.73 -12.94
CA ILE A 342 -11.73 1.00 -12.32
C ILE A 342 -11.53 1.82 -11.04
N LEU A 343 -12.19 2.97 -10.96
CA LEU A 343 -12.29 3.79 -9.76
C LEU A 343 -13.57 3.42 -9.04
N THR A 344 -13.51 3.13 -7.73
CA THR A 344 -14.66 2.60 -7.02
C THR A 344 -14.67 2.89 -5.52
N GLY A 345 -15.86 3.03 -4.97
CA GLY A 345 -16.11 3.22 -3.54
C GLY A 345 -17.57 2.97 -3.19
N PRO A 346 -17.92 3.02 -1.89
CA PRO A 346 -19.31 3.02 -1.46
C PRO A 346 -20.01 4.31 -1.92
N THR A 347 -21.33 4.35 -1.86
CA THR A 347 -22.12 5.51 -2.30
C THR A 347 -21.68 6.82 -1.65
N VAL A 348 -21.26 6.77 -0.38
CA VAL A 348 -20.76 7.96 0.35
C VAL A 348 -19.46 8.52 -0.22
N ALA A 349 -18.71 7.76 -1.01
CA ALA A 349 -17.48 8.19 -1.66
C ALA A 349 -17.71 8.77 -3.08
N ALA A 350 -18.95 8.82 -3.58
CA ALA A 350 -19.23 9.37 -4.90
C ALA A 350 -18.68 10.79 -5.10
N PRO A 351 -18.85 11.75 -4.17
CA PRO A 351 -18.30 13.10 -4.32
C PRO A 351 -16.77 13.15 -4.45
N TYR A 352 -16.05 12.21 -3.83
CA TYR A 352 -14.61 12.09 -3.99
C TYR A 352 -14.24 11.76 -5.44
N PHE A 353 -14.90 10.77 -6.04
CA PHE A 353 -14.61 10.36 -7.42
C PHE A 353 -15.06 11.40 -8.44
N GLU A 354 -16.15 12.11 -8.20
CA GLU A 354 -16.58 13.26 -9.01
C GLU A 354 -15.53 14.38 -9.00
N GLN A 355 -14.88 14.61 -7.88
CA GLN A 355 -13.84 15.62 -7.75
C GLN A 355 -12.55 15.18 -8.47
N ILE A 356 -12.15 13.91 -8.34
CA ILE A 356 -11.02 13.33 -9.08
C ILE A 356 -11.28 13.38 -10.59
N ASP A 357 -12.45 12.95 -11.06
CA ASP A 357 -12.82 12.99 -12.48
C ASP A 357 -12.79 14.41 -13.04
N ARG A 358 -13.34 15.37 -12.30
CA ARG A 358 -13.31 16.79 -12.68
C ARG A 358 -11.88 17.32 -12.80
N PHE A 359 -11.00 16.99 -11.83
CA PHE A 359 -9.61 17.38 -11.84
C PHE A 359 -8.88 16.78 -13.06
N ILE A 360 -9.07 15.49 -13.33
CA ILE A 360 -8.46 14.80 -14.48
C ILE A 360 -8.93 15.42 -15.79
N ARG A 361 -10.24 15.68 -15.96
CA ARG A 361 -10.78 16.30 -17.18
C ARG A 361 -10.25 17.71 -17.40
N LEU A 362 -10.15 18.50 -16.33
CA LEU A 362 -9.63 19.87 -16.43
C LEU A 362 -8.16 19.87 -16.83
N THR A 363 -7.35 18.98 -16.26
CA THR A 363 -5.90 18.99 -16.46
C THR A 363 -5.44 18.18 -17.67
N LEU A 364 -5.97 16.96 -17.85
CA LEU A 364 -5.51 15.99 -18.85
C LEU A 364 -6.49 15.78 -20.00
N GLY A 365 -7.71 16.36 -19.91
CA GLY A 365 -8.74 16.28 -20.93
C GLY A 365 -9.58 15.00 -20.89
N ASP A 366 -10.58 14.94 -21.79
CA ASP A 366 -11.54 13.82 -21.86
C ASP A 366 -10.88 12.50 -22.27
N ALA A 367 -9.84 12.52 -23.09
CA ALA A 367 -9.09 11.32 -23.48
C ALA A 367 -8.51 10.58 -22.26
N ALA A 368 -8.12 11.30 -21.20
CA ALA A 368 -7.70 10.69 -19.94
C ALA A 368 -8.87 10.03 -19.19
N ALA A 369 -10.04 10.67 -19.21
CA ALA A 369 -11.23 10.17 -18.55
C ALA A 369 -11.82 8.92 -19.25
N GLU A 370 -11.53 8.70 -20.52
CA GLU A 370 -11.89 7.49 -21.27
C GLU A 370 -11.06 6.26 -20.89
N ARG A 371 -9.93 6.45 -20.17
CA ARG A 371 -9.03 5.37 -19.77
C ARG A 371 -9.48 4.62 -18.52
N TYR A 372 -10.46 5.13 -17.78
CA TYR A 372 -11.01 4.49 -16.58
C TYR A 372 -12.53 4.46 -16.57
N GLU A 373 -13.08 3.63 -15.71
CA GLU A 373 -14.53 3.55 -15.44
C GLU A 373 -14.79 3.78 -13.95
N ILE A 374 -15.77 4.61 -13.63
CA ILE A 374 -16.20 4.84 -12.24
C ILE A 374 -17.42 3.98 -11.94
N ILE A 375 -17.33 3.09 -10.95
CA ILE A 375 -18.41 2.21 -10.50
C ILE A 375 -18.60 2.43 -9.00
N ILE A 376 -19.73 3.02 -8.59
CA ILE A 376 -20.01 3.35 -7.20
C ILE A 376 -21.04 2.39 -6.61
N GLY A 377 -20.78 1.89 -5.41
CA GLY A 377 -21.75 1.11 -4.60
C GLY A 377 -21.98 -0.34 -5.04
N ASP A 378 -21.32 -0.82 -6.10
CA ASP A 378 -21.54 -2.18 -6.64
C ASP A 378 -20.25 -3.02 -6.74
N PRO A 379 -19.84 -3.70 -5.66
CA PRO A 379 -18.65 -4.56 -5.66
C PRO A 379 -18.72 -5.73 -6.67
N VAL A 380 -19.93 -6.21 -6.95
CA VAL A 380 -20.14 -7.32 -7.90
C VAL A 380 -19.88 -6.86 -9.33
N ALA A 381 -20.41 -5.69 -9.71
CA ALA A 381 -20.16 -5.08 -11.03
C ALA A 381 -18.67 -4.81 -11.22
N VAL A 382 -17.99 -4.24 -10.22
CA VAL A 382 -16.53 -4.01 -10.23
C VAL A 382 -15.77 -5.30 -10.54
N ALA A 383 -16.03 -6.36 -9.80
CA ALA A 383 -15.33 -7.63 -9.98
C ALA A 383 -15.67 -8.34 -11.32
N LYS A 384 -16.91 -8.24 -11.80
CA LYS A 384 -17.31 -8.75 -13.12
C LYS A 384 -16.60 -7.99 -14.24
N LYS A 385 -16.57 -6.66 -14.15
CA LYS A 385 -15.91 -5.80 -15.14
C LYS A 385 -14.42 -6.07 -15.20
N MET A 386 -13.77 -6.16 -14.02
CA MET A 386 -12.35 -6.49 -13.91
C MET A 386 -12.05 -7.87 -14.53
N ALA A 387 -12.81 -8.90 -14.19
CA ALA A 387 -12.63 -10.24 -14.76
C ALA A 387 -12.80 -10.27 -16.29
N THR A 388 -13.74 -9.48 -16.82
CA THR A 388 -13.92 -9.33 -18.27
C THR A 388 -12.74 -8.59 -18.91
N GLY A 389 -12.24 -7.54 -18.26
CA GLY A 389 -11.07 -6.79 -18.71
C GLY A 389 -9.81 -7.68 -18.75
N ILE A 390 -9.59 -8.51 -17.73
CA ILE A 390 -8.45 -9.44 -17.69
C ILE A 390 -8.51 -10.47 -18.82
N LYS A 391 -9.69 -10.92 -19.24
CA LYS A 391 -9.82 -11.78 -20.42
C LYS A 391 -9.33 -11.08 -21.70
N ARG A 392 -9.66 -9.79 -21.88
CA ARG A 392 -9.17 -9.00 -23.01
C ARG A 392 -7.64 -8.84 -22.95
N VAL A 393 -7.07 -8.59 -21.75
CA VAL A 393 -5.61 -8.57 -21.55
C VAL A 393 -4.98 -9.89 -21.98
N ARG A 394 -5.56 -11.02 -21.55
CA ARG A 394 -5.11 -12.35 -21.95
C ARG A 394 -5.14 -12.55 -23.47
N GLU A 395 -6.23 -12.22 -24.10
CA GLU A 395 -6.41 -12.35 -25.57
C GLU A 395 -5.39 -11.48 -26.32
N HIS A 396 -5.19 -10.23 -25.89
CA HIS A 396 -4.23 -9.32 -26.47
C HIS A 396 -2.78 -9.84 -26.35
N ARG A 397 -2.36 -10.23 -25.13
CA ARG A 397 -0.99 -10.74 -24.91
C ARG A 397 -0.73 -12.04 -25.66
N LEU A 398 -1.72 -12.91 -25.79
CA LEU A 398 -1.62 -14.09 -26.66
C LEU A 398 -1.38 -13.71 -28.12
N ALA A 399 -2.14 -12.73 -28.65
CA ALA A 399 -1.99 -12.26 -30.02
C ALA A 399 -0.63 -11.60 -30.27
N GLN A 400 -0.11 -10.86 -29.31
CA GLN A 400 1.18 -10.21 -29.35
C GLN A 400 2.35 -11.12 -29.00
N LYS A 401 2.10 -12.36 -28.57
CA LYS A 401 3.10 -13.30 -28.03
C LYS A 401 3.84 -12.74 -26.80
N ASP A 402 3.18 -11.89 -26.03
CA ASP A 402 3.71 -11.34 -24.79
C ASP A 402 3.45 -12.27 -23.61
N SER A 403 4.26 -12.15 -22.54
CA SER A 403 4.14 -12.96 -21.34
C SER A 403 2.96 -12.56 -20.48
N PHE A 404 2.42 -13.51 -19.69
CA PHE A 404 1.35 -13.20 -18.74
C PHE A 404 1.86 -12.68 -17.38
N PHE A 405 3.11 -12.95 -17.04
CA PHE A 405 3.67 -12.64 -15.73
C PHE A 405 4.30 -11.24 -15.64
N PHE A 406 4.55 -10.59 -16.78
CA PHE A 406 5.17 -9.27 -16.84
C PHE A 406 4.75 -8.60 -18.15
N ASN A 407 4.30 -7.36 -18.09
CA ASN A 407 3.85 -6.59 -19.24
C ASN A 407 5.06 -5.94 -19.94
N TRP A 408 5.66 -6.65 -20.91
CA TRP A 408 6.77 -6.12 -21.69
C TRP A 408 6.34 -5.09 -22.73
N SER A 409 5.11 -5.21 -23.24
CA SER A 409 4.58 -4.37 -24.32
C SER A 409 4.26 -2.95 -23.89
N ILE A 410 4.13 -2.68 -22.59
CA ILE A 410 3.84 -1.32 -22.12
C ILE A 410 5.10 -0.46 -22.14
N GLU A 411 5.03 0.67 -22.87
CA GLU A 411 6.13 1.63 -22.96
C GLU A 411 6.05 2.63 -21.80
N ILE A 412 7.07 2.63 -20.94
CA ILE A 412 7.22 3.56 -19.82
C ILE A 412 8.41 4.48 -20.12
N PRO A 413 8.18 5.80 -20.27
CA PRO A 413 9.26 6.72 -20.58
C PRO A 413 10.27 6.79 -19.45
N TRP A 414 11.52 7.02 -19.81
CA TRP A 414 12.64 7.13 -18.88
C TRP A 414 12.39 8.12 -17.73
N GLU A 415 11.77 9.26 -18.02
CA GLU A 415 11.40 10.29 -17.04
C GLU A 415 10.37 9.83 -15.99
N TYR A 416 9.59 8.76 -16.25
CA TYR A 416 8.69 8.12 -15.31
C TYR A 416 9.39 7.10 -14.40
N GLN A 417 10.60 6.68 -14.76
CA GLN A 417 11.38 5.67 -14.07
C GLN A 417 12.49 6.28 -13.20
N GLN A 418 12.78 7.58 -13.39
CA GLN A 418 13.78 8.28 -12.61
C GLN A 418 13.25 8.76 -11.28
N PRO A 419 13.97 8.53 -10.15
CA PRO A 419 13.59 9.06 -8.85
C PRO A 419 13.46 10.58 -8.88
N PHE A 420 12.30 11.08 -8.48
CA PHE A 420 12.08 12.50 -8.28
C PHE A 420 12.45 12.90 -6.86
N VAL A 421 13.48 13.73 -6.72
CA VAL A 421 13.88 14.31 -5.44
C VAL A 421 13.20 15.67 -5.27
N PRO A 422 12.21 15.82 -4.39
CA PRO A 422 11.48 17.07 -4.22
C PRO A 422 12.30 18.07 -3.42
N THR A 423 13.13 18.84 -4.13
CA THR A 423 13.75 20.06 -3.59
C THR A 423 12.86 21.24 -3.89
N HIS A 424 13.09 22.39 -3.22
CA HIS A 424 12.32 23.62 -3.48
C HIS A 424 12.49 24.07 -4.94
N GLU A 425 13.71 23.95 -5.49
CA GLU A 425 14.01 24.27 -6.89
C GLU A 425 13.30 23.31 -7.85
N ALA A 426 13.33 22.00 -7.57
CA ALA A 426 12.68 21.00 -8.41
C ALA A 426 11.16 21.15 -8.41
N MET A 427 10.56 21.48 -7.26
CA MET A 427 9.12 21.71 -7.15
C MET A 427 8.70 23.01 -7.85
N ALA A 428 9.49 24.09 -7.75
CA ALA A 428 9.22 25.34 -8.44
C ALA A 428 9.45 25.27 -9.96
N ALA A 429 10.24 24.31 -10.43
CA ALA A 429 10.53 24.10 -11.85
C ALA A 429 9.50 23.21 -12.57
N LEU A 430 8.48 22.70 -11.88
CA LEU A 430 7.42 21.89 -12.50
C LEU A 430 6.61 22.76 -13.49
N ASP A 431 6.36 22.20 -14.68
CA ASP A 431 5.62 22.91 -15.74
C ASP A 431 4.15 22.45 -15.75
N LEU A 432 3.31 23.16 -15.00
CA LEU A 432 1.89 22.88 -14.83
C LEU A 432 1.01 23.84 -15.65
N HIS A 433 1.24 23.87 -16.97
CA HIS A 433 0.53 24.76 -17.91
C HIS A 433 -0.24 23.98 -18.98
N HIS A 434 -1.36 24.53 -19.43
CA HIS A 434 -2.12 24.03 -20.57
C HIS A 434 -1.29 24.05 -21.88
N GLY A 435 -1.76 23.31 -22.88
CA GLY A 435 -1.11 23.25 -24.19
C GLY A 435 0.03 22.25 -24.30
N ARG A 436 0.40 21.60 -23.22
CA ARG A 436 1.34 20.48 -23.22
C ARG A 436 0.66 19.19 -23.63
N ALA A 437 1.47 18.21 -24.09
CA ALA A 437 0.98 16.85 -24.29
C ALA A 437 0.45 16.29 -22.95
N PRO A 438 -0.75 15.70 -22.89
CA PRO A 438 -1.36 15.25 -21.65
C PRO A 438 -0.50 14.30 -20.83
N HIS A 439 0.28 13.40 -21.46
CA HIS A 439 1.20 12.52 -20.76
C HIS A 439 2.36 13.27 -20.10
N ALA A 440 2.87 14.35 -20.69
CA ALA A 440 3.95 15.17 -20.12
C ALA A 440 3.43 15.99 -18.93
N LEU A 441 2.23 16.56 -19.05
CA LEU A 441 1.57 17.27 -17.94
C LEU A 441 1.25 16.31 -16.78
N ALA A 442 0.79 15.08 -17.07
CA ALA A 442 0.56 14.06 -16.05
C ALA A 442 1.84 13.71 -15.28
N ALA A 443 3.01 13.69 -15.95
CA ALA A 443 4.30 13.48 -15.30
C ALA A 443 4.62 14.57 -14.27
N ASP A 444 4.43 15.84 -14.62
CA ASP A 444 4.72 16.94 -13.71
C ASP A 444 3.66 17.08 -12.60
N LEU A 445 2.38 16.84 -12.89
CA LEU A 445 1.35 16.72 -11.86
C LEU A 445 1.69 15.58 -10.87
N ARG A 446 2.09 14.40 -11.37
CA ARG A 446 2.53 13.30 -10.52
C ARG A 446 3.70 13.72 -9.62
N ARG A 447 4.71 14.43 -10.16
CA ARG A 447 5.85 14.92 -9.37
C ARG A 447 5.42 15.93 -8.30
N ALA A 448 4.45 16.80 -8.60
CA ALA A 448 3.88 17.71 -7.62
C ALA A 448 3.25 16.95 -6.45
N PHE A 449 2.42 15.94 -6.75
CA PHE A 449 1.82 15.06 -5.72
C PHE A 449 2.88 14.26 -4.96
N SER A 450 3.91 13.73 -5.63
CA SER A 450 5.03 13.03 -4.99
C SER A 450 5.77 13.92 -4.00
N GLY A 451 6.03 15.18 -4.37
CA GLY A 451 6.63 16.18 -3.49
C GLY A 451 5.78 16.46 -2.26
N ILE A 452 4.46 16.57 -2.43
CA ILE A 452 3.52 16.78 -1.33
C ILE A 452 3.48 15.54 -0.39
N VAL A 453 3.50 14.32 -0.94
CA VAL A 453 3.65 13.10 -0.13
C VAL A 453 4.96 13.13 0.65
N ALA A 454 6.07 13.45 -0.01
CA ALA A 454 7.37 13.50 0.65
C ALA A 454 7.40 14.54 1.78
N GLY A 455 6.86 15.74 1.56
CA GLY A 455 6.80 16.80 2.57
C GLY A 455 5.93 16.47 3.79
N ASN A 456 4.96 15.58 3.63
CA ASN A 456 4.04 15.18 4.72
C ASN A 456 4.42 13.87 5.43
N VAL A 457 5.14 12.96 4.76
CA VAL A 457 5.29 11.56 5.24
C VAL A 457 6.75 11.12 5.29
N LYS A 458 7.60 11.55 4.35
CA LYS A 458 8.99 11.11 4.28
C LYS A 458 9.89 11.99 5.16
N GLU A 459 10.74 11.38 5.97
CA GLU A 459 11.58 12.11 6.94
C GLU A 459 12.42 13.22 6.31
N ASP A 460 13.05 12.96 5.16
CA ASP A 460 13.87 13.95 4.47
C ASP A 460 13.06 15.12 3.90
N GLY A 461 11.85 14.84 3.37
CA GLY A 461 10.92 15.85 2.90
C GLY A 461 10.41 16.74 4.04
N MET A 462 9.97 16.13 5.14
CA MET A 462 9.54 16.86 6.34
C MET A 462 10.64 17.77 6.89
N ARG A 463 11.89 17.29 6.95
CA ARG A 463 13.04 18.08 7.39
C ARG A 463 13.31 19.29 6.48
N ARG A 464 13.15 19.13 5.16
CA ARG A 464 13.27 20.24 4.19
C ARG A 464 12.19 21.30 4.40
N ILE A 465 10.94 20.87 4.64
CA ILE A 465 9.84 21.80 4.94
C ILE A 465 10.10 22.53 6.27
N GLU A 466 10.56 21.85 7.31
CA GLU A 466 10.93 22.46 8.60
C GLU A 466 12.04 23.50 8.44
N GLN A 467 13.00 23.27 7.55
CA GLN A 467 14.17 24.14 7.36
C GLN A 467 13.91 25.30 6.40
N PHE A 468 13.17 25.10 5.31
CA PHE A 468 13.06 26.05 4.19
C PHE A 468 11.63 26.54 3.95
N GLY A 469 10.65 26.07 4.72
CA GLY A 469 9.22 26.37 4.53
C GLY A 469 8.56 25.50 3.44
N PRO A 470 7.30 25.82 3.07
CA PRO A 470 6.54 25.06 2.10
C PRO A 470 7.11 25.15 0.68
N PHE A 471 6.95 24.07 -0.10
CA PHE A 471 7.24 24.05 -1.53
C PHE A 471 6.38 25.06 -2.29
N GLN A 472 6.95 25.77 -3.24
CA GLN A 472 6.21 26.63 -4.16
C GLN A 472 5.88 25.85 -5.43
N ILE A 473 4.60 25.88 -5.83
CA ILE A 473 4.10 25.19 -7.03
C ILE A 473 3.44 26.24 -7.91
N HIS A 474 3.87 26.32 -9.17
CA HIS A 474 3.42 27.31 -10.15
C HIS A 474 2.70 26.61 -11.32
N GLY A 475 1.72 27.30 -11.92
CA GLY A 475 1.01 26.80 -13.10
C GLY A 475 -0.13 27.71 -13.51
N ASP A 476 -0.94 27.27 -14.48
CA ASP A 476 -2.12 28.03 -14.90
C ASP A 476 -3.13 28.21 -13.77
N PRO A 477 -3.75 29.40 -13.62
CA PRO A 477 -4.58 29.73 -12.46
C PRO A 477 -5.72 28.77 -12.19
N ASP A 478 -6.42 28.30 -13.23
CA ASP A 478 -7.53 27.34 -13.09
C ASP A 478 -7.06 25.96 -12.65
N MET A 479 -5.91 25.50 -13.15
CA MET A 479 -5.27 24.26 -12.77
C MET A 479 -4.77 24.32 -11.34
N MET A 480 -4.14 25.42 -10.95
CA MET A 480 -3.66 25.64 -9.59
C MET A 480 -4.82 25.75 -8.59
N GLN A 481 -5.91 26.40 -8.96
CA GLN A 481 -7.12 26.42 -8.13
C GLN A 481 -7.73 25.03 -7.96
N ALA A 482 -7.78 24.21 -9.02
CA ALA A 482 -8.30 22.85 -8.96
C ALA A 482 -7.41 21.93 -8.10
N LEU A 483 -6.08 22.08 -8.20
CA LEU A 483 -5.12 21.35 -7.38
C LEU A 483 -5.29 21.70 -5.89
N ASP A 484 -5.35 22.97 -5.54
CA ASP A 484 -5.53 23.42 -4.16
C ASP A 484 -6.89 22.94 -3.60
N ALA A 485 -7.97 23.05 -4.38
CA ALA A 485 -9.29 22.56 -3.99
C ALA A 485 -9.29 21.04 -3.74
N LEU A 486 -8.61 20.25 -4.58
CA LEU A 486 -8.50 18.79 -4.40
C LEU A 486 -7.72 18.44 -3.13
N LEU A 487 -6.59 19.12 -2.89
CA LEU A 487 -5.75 18.88 -1.72
C LEU A 487 -6.46 19.27 -0.42
N ARG A 488 -7.18 20.43 -0.38
CA ARG A 488 -8.02 20.81 0.75
C ARG A 488 -9.10 19.79 1.05
N ALA A 489 -9.75 19.27 0.01
CA ALA A 489 -10.77 18.23 0.19
C ALA A 489 -10.19 16.93 0.78
N PHE A 490 -8.96 16.55 0.44
CA PHE A 490 -8.32 15.39 1.08
C PHE A 490 -8.10 15.61 2.57
N VAL A 491 -7.77 16.82 3.00
CA VAL A 491 -7.64 17.17 4.42
C VAL A 491 -9.00 17.15 5.12
N GLU A 492 -10.01 17.81 4.57
CA GLU A 492 -11.37 17.89 5.12
C GLU A 492 -12.00 16.49 5.26
N GLN A 493 -11.78 15.63 4.28
CA GLN A 493 -12.24 14.23 4.29
C GLN A 493 -11.36 13.30 5.14
N ARG A 494 -10.34 13.84 5.82
CA ARG A 494 -9.40 13.07 6.65
C ARG A 494 -8.70 11.94 5.89
N ARG A 495 -8.38 12.19 4.61
CA ARG A 495 -7.64 11.26 3.75
C ARG A 495 -6.14 11.24 4.07
N MET A 496 -5.69 12.14 4.92
CA MET A 496 -4.32 12.25 5.41
C MET A 496 -4.37 12.14 6.93
N LYS A 497 -3.51 11.32 7.53
CA LYS A 497 -3.37 11.24 8.98
C LYS A 497 -2.40 12.34 9.44
N ILE A 498 -2.97 13.45 9.84
CA ILE A 498 -2.23 14.62 10.31
C ILE A 498 -2.43 14.72 11.81
N SER A 499 -1.34 14.80 12.55
CA SER A 499 -1.34 15.10 13.99
C SER A 499 -1.37 16.62 14.19
N GLY A 500 -2.46 17.14 14.76
CA GLY A 500 -2.62 18.56 15.04
C GLY A 500 -3.33 19.34 13.93
N GLU A 501 -3.12 20.67 13.92
CA GLU A 501 -3.63 21.56 12.87
C GLU A 501 -2.79 21.38 11.59
N TYR A 502 -3.48 21.18 10.47
CA TYR A 502 -2.80 20.97 9.18
C TYR A 502 -2.11 22.25 8.71
N GLN A 503 -0.80 22.17 8.57
CA GLN A 503 -0.01 23.18 7.87
C GLN A 503 0.42 22.60 6.52
N PRO A 504 -0.03 23.19 5.39
CA PRO A 504 0.36 22.72 4.08
C PRO A 504 1.89 22.75 3.88
N CYS A 505 2.45 21.63 3.42
CA CYS A 505 3.86 21.57 3.00
C CYS A 505 4.10 22.20 1.62
N TYR A 506 3.08 22.83 1.04
CA TYR A 506 3.10 23.46 -0.27
C TYR A 506 2.37 24.82 -0.24
N GLN A 507 2.73 25.68 -1.17
CA GLN A 507 2.03 26.93 -1.47
C GLN A 507 1.82 26.99 -2.99
N VAL A 508 0.56 27.08 -3.41
CA VAL A 508 0.19 27.27 -4.81
C VAL A 508 0.31 28.76 -5.15
N LEU A 509 1.08 29.06 -6.18
CA LEU A 509 1.25 30.42 -6.70
C LEU A 509 0.68 30.44 -8.13
N ALA A 510 -0.27 31.35 -8.35
CA ALA A 510 -0.90 31.59 -9.65
C ALA A 510 -0.11 32.64 -10.47
#